data_fa7732c1b87e6245c219002fe2da65b1
#
_entry.id   fa7732c1b87e6245c219002fe2da65b1
#
_cell.length_a   1.000
_cell.length_b   1.000
_cell.length_c   1.000
_cell.angle_alpha   90.00
_cell.angle_beta   90.00
_cell.angle_gamma   90.00
#
_symmetry.space_group_name_H-M   'P 1'
#
loop_
_entity.id
_entity.type
_entity.pdbx_description
1 polymer ?
#
loop_
_entity_poly.entity_id
_entity_poly.type
_entity_poly.pdbx_seq_one_letter_code
_entity_poly.pdbx_strand_id
1 'polypeptide(L)'
;MTLREIFQHAKSRTLPKEWLYLPASGEWTPDTDGVFLDWENEEKGADEIPVVAKQKGLRETLDDGTIEQVVDWADRLAGREDDSARLDVFRYYFRFDAFPDRLGAPDPPPFNEIVRRLDREFYDSLGAEGTDTKCRHEGCGRGTIRFSVFCRSHQFEQVKKKPCPFQH
;
A
#
# COMPACT_ATOMS: atom_id res chain seq x y z
N MET A 1 -16.49 -4.88 -21.24
CA MET A 1 -15.16 -5.37 -21.70
C MET A 1 -14.63 -6.33 -20.68
N THR A 2 -13.98 -7.41 -21.13
CA THR A 2 -13.27 -8.32 -20.24
C THR A 2 -11.99 -7.66 -19.68
N LEU A 3 -11.48 -8.13 -18.55
CA LEU A 3 -10.21 -7.64 -17.99
C LEU A 3 -9.05 -7.81 -18.98
N ARG A 4 -9.05 -8.89 -19.78
CA ARG A 4 -8.08 -9.10 -20.87
C ARG A 4 -8.10 -7.95 -21.87
N GLU A 5 -9.28 -7.58 -22.36
CA GLU A 5 -9.45 -6.44 -23.28
C GLU A 5 -9.04 -5.12 -22.63
N ILE A 6 -9.39 -4.92 -21.36
CA ILE A 6 -9.00 -3.75 -20.57
C ILE A 6 -7.47 -3.65 -20.50
N PHE A 7 -6.76 -4.73 -20.21
CA PHE A 7 -5.30 -4.75 -20.18
C PHE A 7 -4.66 -4.44 -21.55
N GLN A 8 -5.28 -4.88 -22.64
CA GLN A 8 -4.83 -4.55 -24.00
C GLN A 8 -5.03 -3.06 -24.30
N HIS A 9 -6.19 -2.51 -23.93
CA HIS A 9 -6.46 -1.08 -24.07
C HIS A 9 -5.54 -0.23 -23.18
N ALA A 10 -5.25 -0.68 -21.97
CA ALA A 10 -4.28 -0.03 -21.08
C ALA A 10 -2.88 0.03 -21.70
N LYS A 11 -2.43 -1.07 -22.29
CA LYS A 11 -1.15 -1.13 -23.01
C LYS A 11 -1.07 -0.15 -24.18
N SER A 12 -2.19 0.05 -24.87
CA SER A 12 -2.32 0.95 -26.01
C SER A 12 -2.65 2.40 -25.60
N ARG A 13 -2.83 2.69 -24.32
CA ARG A 13 -3.24 4.00 -23.78
C ARG A 13 -4.57 4.50 -24.38
N THR A 14 -5.53 3.57 -24.53
CA THR A 14 -6.85 3.82 -25.14
C THR A 14 -8.02 3.55 -24.20
N LEU A 15 -7.76 3.48 -22.88
CA LEU A 15 -8.81 3.36 -21.88
C LEU A 15 -9.65 4.62 -21.79
N PRO A 16 -10.96 4.50 -21.45
CA PRO A 16 -11.77 5.65 -21.04
C PRO A 16 -11.15 6.29 -19.78
N LYS A 17 -11.20 7.62 -19.67
CA LYS A 17 -10.72 8.35 -18.48
C LYS A 17 -11.76 8.29 -17.35
N GLU A 18 -12.01 7.11 -16.86
CA GLU A 18 -13.09 6.78 -15.95
C GLU A 18 -12.61 5.69 -14.95
N TRP A 19 -13.44 5.45 -13.95
CA TRP A 19 -13.17 4.38 -12.97
C TRP A 19 -13.68 3.03 -13.46
N LEU A 20 -12.87 2.00 -13.30
CA LEU A 20 -13.27 0.62 -13.59
C LEU A 20 -14.08 0.05 -12.44
N TYR A 21 -15.23 -0.51 -12.76
CA TYR A 21 -16.10 -1.27 -11.85
C TYR A 21 -16.10 -2.74 -12.25
N LEU A 22 -15.85 -3.61 -11.26
CA LEU A 22 -15.84 -5.07 -11.42
C LEU A 22 -16.87 -5.72 -10.49
N PRO A 23 -17.28 -6.99 -10.73
CA PRO A 23 -18.15 -7.72 -9.81
C PRO A 23 -17.64 -7.66 -8.38
N ALA A 24 -18.54 -7.29 -7.45
CA ALA A 24 -18.20 -7.16 -6.02
C ALA A 24 -17.99 -8.53 -5.36
N SER A 25 -18.56 -9.58 -5.92
CA SER A 25 -18.46 -10.96 -5.44
C SER A 25 -17.80 -11.85 -6.50
N GLY A 26 -17.18 -12.93 -6.04
CA GLY A 26 -16.49 -13.88 -6.90
C GLY A 26 -15.02 -13.54 -7.11
N GLU A 27 -14.32 -14.45 -7.74
CA GLU A 27 -12.92 -14.32 -8.07
C GLU A 27 -12.76 -13.77 -9.50
N TRP A 28 -12.00 -12.70 -9.65
CA TRP A 28 -11.75 -12.13 -10.98
C TRP A 28 -10.79 -13.02 -11.78
N THR A 29 -11.09 -13.15 -13.07
CA THR A 29 -10.27 -13.85 -14.06
C THR A 29 -9.98 -12.88 -15.21
N PRO A 30 -9.07 -13.19 -16.14
CA PRO A 30 -8.90 -12.38 -17.35
C PRO A 30 -10.18 -12.22 -18.18
N ASP A 31 -11.13 -13.14 -18.04
CA ASP A 31 -12.41 -13.13 -18.78
C ASP A 31 -13.55 -12.48 -17.96
N THR A 32 -13.25 -11.91 -16.77
CA THR A 32 -14.23 -11.16 -15.97
C THR A 32 -14.62 -9.87 -16.68
N ASP A 33 -15.92 -9.61 -16.84
CA ASP A 33 -16.42 -8.38 -17.39
C ASP A 33 -16.30 -7.21 -16.43
N GLY A 34 -15.79 -6.09 -16.93
CA GLY A 34 -15.74 -4.81 -16.27
C GLY A 34 -16.46 -3.72 -17.04
N VAL A 35 -16.85 -2.68 -16.32
CA VAL A 35 -17.53 -1.48 -16.86
C VAL A 35 -16.79 -0.24 -16.37
N PHE A 36 -16.49 0.67 -17.27
CA PHE A 36 -16.03 2.00 -16.92
C PHE A 36 -17.24 2.92 -16.68
N LEU A 37 -17.21 3.65 -15.59
CA LEU A 37 -18.26 4.63 -15.23
C LEU A 37 -17.62 5.97 -14.90
N ASP A 38 -18.19 7.02 -15.51
CA ASP A 38 -17.84 8.41 -15.19
C ASP A 38 -18.44 8.79 -13.85
N TRP A 39 -17.62 8.72 -12.80
CA TRP A 39 -18.05 8.97 -11.43
C TRP A 39 -18.68 10.35 -11.23
N GLU A 40 -18.30 11.37 -12.01
CA GLU A 40 -18.84 12.73 -11.89
C GLU A 40 -20.25 12.86 -12.48
N ASN A 41 -20.51 12.17 -13.58
CA ASN A 41 -21.74 12.28 -14.36
C ASN A 41 -22.80 11.19 -14.08
N GLU A 42 -22.44 10.14 -13.34
CA GLU A 42 -23.38 9.08 -12.97
C GLU A 42 -24.34 9.51 -11.85
N GLU A 43 -25.60 9.05 -11.93
CA GLU A 43 -26.55 9.21 -10.83
C GLU A 43 -26.08 8.40 -9.62
N LYS A 44 -25.99 9.05 -8.46
CA LYS A 44 -25.47 8.44 -7.21
C LYS A 44 -26.57 8.21 -6.19
N GLY A 45 -26.43 7.15 -5.43
CA GLY A 45 -27.23 6.88 -4.24
C GLY A 45 -26.81 7.75 -3.05
N ALA A 46 -27.47 7.59 -1.93
CA ALA A 46 -27.14 8.27 -0.66
C ALA A 46 -25.75 7.88 -0.11
N ASP A 47 -25.19 6.79 -0.59
CA ASP A 47 -23.86 6.26 -0.27
C ASP A 47 -22.77 6.72 -1.28
N GLU A 48 -23.10 7.66 -2.16
CA GLU A 48 -22.24 8.19 -3.22
C GLU A 48 -21.81 7.16 -4.27
N ILE A 49 -22.36 5.94 -4.24
CA ILE A 49 -22.08 4.89 -5.22
C ILE A 49 -22.98 5.08 -6.44
N PRO A 50 -22.46 4.97 -7.68
CA PRO A 50 -23.29 4.99 -8.88
C PRO A 50 -24.43 3.96 -8.80
N VAL A 51 -25.67 4.43 -9.04
CA VAL A 51 -26.88 3.59 -8.94
C VAL A 51 -26.75 2.35 -9.84
N VAL A 52 -26.20 2.51 -11.04
CA VAL A 52 -25.99 1.42 -11.99
C VAL A 52 -24.99 0.38 -11.47
N ALA A 53 -23.94 0.80 -10.78
CA ALA A 53 -22.98 -0.11 -10.16
C ALA A 53 -23.63 -0.95 -9.07
N LYS A 54 -24.42 -0.32 -8.20
CA LYS A 54 -25.15 -0.98 -7.12
C LYS A 54 -26.18 -2.00 -7.66
N GLN A 55 -26.94 -1.61 -8.68
CA GLN A 55 -27.94 -2.49 -9.30
C GLN A 55 -27.30 -3.73 -9.95
N LYS A 56 -26.10 -3.60 -10.49
CA LYS A 56 -25.35 -4.70 -11.13
C LYS A 56 -24.46 -5.48 -10.17
N GLY A 57 -24.43 -5.12 -8.88
CA GLY A 57 -23.52 -5.75 -7.90
C GLY A 57 -22.04 -5.54 -8.20
N LEU A 58 -21.70 -4.36 -8.71
CA LEU A 58 -20.32 -3.98 -9.02
C LEU A 58 -19.72 -3.17 -7.88
N ARG A 59 -18.39 -3.18 -7.79
CA ARG A 59 -17.60 -2.31 -6.92
C ARG A 59 -16.57 -1.55 -7.73
N GLU A 60 -16.29 -0.34 -7.30
CA GLU A 60 -15.19 0.48 -7.80
C GLU A 60 -13.85 -0.21 -7.56
N THR A 61 -12.94 -0.07 -8.51
CA THR A 61 -11.60 -0.65 -8.40
C THR A 61 -10.50 0.39 -8.65
N LEU A 62 -10.02 0.54 -9.87
CA LEU A 62 -8.92 1.42 -10.23
C LEU A 62 -9.33 2.35 -11.37
N ASP A 63 -8.72 3.53 -11.40
CA ASP A 63 -8.82 4.44 -12.54
C ASP A 63 -7.93 4.00 -13.72
N ASP A 64 -8.18 4.58 -14.89
CA ASP A 64 -7.47 4.29 -16.14
C ASP A 64 -5.95 4.43 -16.00
N GLY A 65 -5.48 5.52 -15.40
CA GLY A 65 -4.05 5.79 -15.24
C GLY A 65 -3.36 4.77 -14.33
N THR A 66 -4.03 4.34 -13.27
CA THR A 66 -3.54 3.29 -12.38
C THR A 66 -3.50 1.94 -13.07
N ILE A 67 -4.54 1.60 -13.87
CA ILE A 67 -4.56 0.35 -14.64
C ILE A 67 -3.41 0.31 -15.65
N GLU A 68 -3.12 1.41 -16.33
CA GLU A 68 -1.97 1.52 -17.23
C GLU A 68 -0.63 1.26 -16.52
N GLN A 69 -0.44 1.81 -15.33
CA GLN A 69 0.76 1.56 -14.52
C GLN A 69 0.85 0.10 -14.07
N VAL A 70 -0.27 -0.50 -13.67
CA VAL A 70 -0.36 -1.92 -13.29
C VAL A 70 0.08 -2.82 -14.44
N VAL A 71 -0.38 -2.54 -15.66
CA VAL A 71 -0.02 -3.32 -16.86
C VAL A 71 1.47 -3.18 -17.17
N ASP A 72 2.01 -1.95 -17.17
CA ASP A 72 3.43 -1.71 -17.42
C ASP A 72 4.32 -2.38 -16.35
N TRP A 73 3.88 -2.37 -15.09
CA TRP A 73 4.59 -3.02 -14.00
C TRP A 73 4.59 -4.54 -14.12
N ALA A 74 3.43 -5.12 -14.42
CA ALA A 74 3.27 -6.56 -14.62
C ALA A 74 4.12 -7.08 -15.77
N ASP A 75 4.06 -6.41 -16.93
CA ASP A 75 4.85 -6.78 -18.12
C ASP A 75 6.36 -6.71 -17.83
N ARG A 76 6.81 -5.72 -17.02
CA ARG A 76 8.20 -5.61 -16.58
C ARG A 76 8.61 -6.77 -15.67
N LEU A 77 7.78 -7.12 -14.69
CA LEU A 77 8.06 -8.24 -13.78
C LEU A 77 8.06 -9.60 -14.50
N ALA A 78 7.13 -9.79 -15.44
CA ALA A 78 7.04 -11.02 -16.22
C ALA A 78 8.10 -11.10 -17.35
N GLY A 79 8.69 -9.98 -17.74
CA GLY A 79 9.57 -9.88 -18.92
C GLY A 79 8.86 -10.11 -20.27
N ARG A 80 7.53 -10.12 -20.26
CA ARG A 80 6.67 -10.32 -21.43
C ARG A 80 5.24 -9.89 -21.13
N GLU A 81 4.42 -9.82 -22.17
CA GLU A 81 2.97 -9.65 -21.99
C GLU A 81 2.34 -10.95 -21.47
N ASP A 82 1.65 -10.87 -20.34
CA ASP A 82 1.02 -12.03 -19.69
C ASP A 82 -0.20 -11.57 -18.87
N ASP A 83 -1.38 -11.96 -19.31
CA ASP A 83 -2.64 -11.55 -18.67
C ASP A 83 -2.79 -12.08 -17.24
N SER A 84 -2.19 -13.23 -16.93
CA SER A 84 -2.19 -13.76 -15.56
C SER A 84 -1.32 -12.91 -14.64
N ALA A 85 -0.14 -12.49 -15.13
CA ALA A 85 0.74 -11.58 -14.40
C ALA A 85 0.09 -10.20 -14.19
N ARG A 86 -0.59 -9.67 -15.23
CA ARG A 86 -1.34 -8.41 -15.15
C ARG A 86 -2.45 -8.49 -14.11
N LEU A 87 -3.20 -9.59 -14.09
CA LEU A 87 -4.26 -9.82 -13.10
C LEU A 87 -3.70 -9.97 -11.68
N ASP A 88 -2.57 -10.65 -11.50
CA ASP A 88 -1.90 -10.80 -10.20
C ASP A 88 -1.49 -9.43 -9.64
N VAL A 89 -0.83 -8.60 -10.46
CA VAL A 89 -0.43 -7.24 -10.06
C VAL A 89 -1.65 -6.34 -9.82
N PHE A 90 -2.69 -6.44 -10.67
CA PHE A 90 -3.94 -5.70 -10.50
C PHE A 90 -4.60 -6.00 -9.14
N ARG A 91 -4.74 -7.28 -8.79
CA ARG A 91 -5.32 -7.71 -7.51
C ARG A 91 -4.49 -7.26 -6.32
N TYR A 92 -3.17 -7.34 -6.43
CA TYR A 92 -2.25 -6.89 -5.39
C TYR A 92 -2.39 -5.39 -5.16
N TYR A 93 -2.32 -4.60 -6.24
CA TYR A 93 -2.45 -3.15 -6.15
C TYR A 93 -3.82 -2.74 -5.58
N PHE A 94 -4.90 -3.35 -6.06
CA PHE A 94 -6.25 -3.08 -5.57
C PHE A 94 -6.40 -3.35 -4.07
N ARG A 95 -5.71 -4.35 -3.53
CA ARG A 95 -5.79 -4.70 -2.09
C ARG A 95 -4.90 -3.83 -1.21
N PHE A 96 -3.77 -3.39 -1.69
CA PHE A 96 -2.71 -2.82 -0.85
C PHE A 96 -2.28 -1.41 -1.25
N ASP A 97 -2.84 -0.86 -2.32
CA ASP A 97 -2.45 0.44 -2.89
C ASP A 97 -0.92 0.56 -3.06
N ALA A 98 -0.31 -0.54 -3.51
CA ALA A 98 1.14 -0.67 -3.67
C ALA A 98 1.47 -1.68 -4.78
N PHE A 99 2.58 -1.47 -5.47
CA PHE A 99 3.09 -2.43 -6.44
C PHE A 99 3.88 -3.56 -5.75
N PRO A 100 3.68 -4.83 -6.18
CA PRO A 100 4.50 -5.93 -5.68
C PRO A 100 5.94 -5.84 -6.19
N ASP A 101 6.90 -6.34 -5.42
CA ASP A 101 8.31 -6.43 -5.84
C ASP A 101 8.58 -7.57 -6.83
N ARG A 102 7.70 -8.57 -6.88
CA ARG A 102 7.73 -9.72 -7.78
C ARG A 102 6.33 -10.29 -7.97
N LEU A 103 6.14 -11.10 -9.01
CA LEU A 103 4.91 -11.88 -9.21
C LEU A 103 4.74 -12.89 -8.06
N GLY A 104 3.50 -13.08 -7.61
CA GLY A 104 3.19 -13.93 -6.46
C GLY A 104 3.77 -13.41 -5.15
N ALA A 105 4.00 -12.09 -5.02
CA ALA A 105 4.44 -11.49 -3.77
C ALA A 105 3.44 -11.81 -2.65
N PRO A 106 3.92 -12.17 -1.44
CA PRO A 106 3.03 -12.35 -0.30
C PRO A 106 2.36 -11.02 0.08
N ASP A 107 1.26 -11.12 0.79
CA ASP A 107 0.63 -9.94 1.38
C ASP A 107 1.65 -9.16 2.22
N PRO A 108 1.67 -7.82 2.13
CA PRO A 108 2.58 -7.03 2.94
C PRO A 108 2.26 -7.24 4.43
N PRO A 109 3.27 -7.19 5.31
CA PRO A 109 3.03 -7.32 6.73
C PRO A 109 2.08 -6.21 7.23
N PRO A 110 1.28 -6.48 8.27
CA PRO A 110 0.39 -5.48 8.85
C PRO A 110 1.13 -4.19 9.20
N PHE A 111 0.47 -3.05 9.04
CA PHE A 111 1.07 -1.73 9.24
C PHE A 111 1.76 -1.58 10.62
N ASN A 112 1.16 -2.12 11.68
CA ASN A 112 1.73 -2.11 13.02
C ASN A 112 3.07 -2.89 13.11
N GLU A 113 3.24 -3.95 12.34
CA GLU A 113 4.51 -4.70 12.27
C GLU A 113 5.57 -3.91 11.52
N ILE A 114 5.19 -3.24 10.44
CA ILE A 114 6.09 -2.33 9.70
C ILE A 114 6.58 -1.22 10.63
N VAL A 115 5.66 -0.55 11.33
CA VAL A 115 5.99 0.52 12.27
C VAL A 115 6.91 0.00 13.38
N ARG A 116 6.60 -1.17 13.96
CA ARG A 116 7.43 -1.77 15.02
C ARG A 116 8.84 -2.10 14.54
N ARG A 117 8.98 -2.60 13.32
CA ARG A 117 10.29 -2.86 12.70
C ARG A 117 11.08 -1.56 12.50
N LEU A 118 10.47 -0.53 11.91
CA LEU A 118 11.12 0.77 11.70
C LEU A 118 11.49 1.45 13.02
N ASP A 119 10.66 1.33 14.03
CA ASP A 119 10.99 1.82 15.38
C ASP A 119 12.16 1.06 15.98
N ARG A 120 12.24 -0.24 15.78
CA ARG A 120 13.36 -1.06 16.24
C ARG A 120 14.65 -0.70 15.54
N GLU A 121 14.61 -0.56 14.21
CA GLU A 121 15.76 -0.12 13.41
C GLU A 121 16.26 1.27 13.87
N PHE A 122 15.33 2.22 14.07
CA PHE A 122 15.69 3.52 14.62
C PHE A 122 16.30 3.41 16.02
N TYR A 123 15.69 2.65 16.93
CA TYR A 123 16.22 2.45 18.28
C TYR A 123 17.62 1.83 18.25
N ASP A 124 17.87 0.87 17.39
CA ASP A 124 19.18 0.22 17.26
C ASP A 124 20.23 1.14 16.64
N SER A 125 19.83 2.06 15.76
CA SER A 125 20.70 3.09 15.18
C SER A 125 21.20 4.13 16.17
N LEU A 126 20.54 4.31 17.33
CA LEU A 126 20.94 5.27 18.35
C LEU A 126 22.27 4.91 19.05
N GLY A 127 22.77 3.70 18.85
CA GLY A 127 24.06 3.27 19.40
C GLY A 127 24.05 2.95 20.89
N ALA A 128 25.22 2.71 21.45
CA ALA A 128 25.39 2.35 22.85
C ALA A 128 25.31 3.57 23.78
N GLU A 129 24.89 3.34 25.02
CA GLU A 129 24.93 4.34 26.10
C GLU A 129 26.33 4.40 26.71
N GLY A 130 26.84 5.62 26.87
CA GLY A 130 28.09 5.88 27.57
C GLY A 130 27.88 5.89 29.07
N THR A 131 28.98 5.81 29.84
CA THR A 131 28.98 5.86 31.32
C THR A 131 29.30 7.24 31.87
N ASP A 132 29.87 8.12 31.05
CA ASP A 132 30.49 9.37 31.49
C ASP A 132 29.47 10.48 31.78
N THR A 133 28.31 10.43 31.14
CA THR A 133 27.26 11.45 31.31
C THR A 133 25.92 10.77 31.56
N LYS A 134 25.20 11.21 32.56
CA LYS A 134 23.88 10.70 32.91
C LYS A 134 22.79 11.32 32.03
N CYS A 135 21.78 10.53 31.73
CA CYS A 135 20.58 10.98 31.04
C CYS A 135 19.90 12.13 31.78
N ARG A 136 19.50 13.16 31.04
CA ARG A 136 18.88 14.36 31.62
C ARG A 136 17.41 14.16 32.06
N HIS A 137 16.81 13.03 31.69
CA HIS A 137 15.45 12.72 32.12
C HIS A 137 15.42 12.48 33.61
N GLU A 138 14.49 13.15 34.31
CA GLU A 138 14.34 13.07 35.75
C GLU A 138 14.16 11.62 36.23
N GLY A 139 14.89 11.22 37.25
CA GLY A 139 14.86 9.87 37.80
C GLY A 139 15.57 8.79 36.94
N CYS A 140 16.15 9.15 35.82
CA CYS A 140 16.87 8.19 34.97
C CYS A 140 18.34 8.07 35.36
N GLY A 141 18.79 6.89 35.80
CA GLY A 141 20.18 6.60 36.13
C GLY A 141 21.07 6.14 34.96
N ARG A 142 20.52 6.02 33.74
CA ARG A 142 21.22 5.53 32.55
C ARG A 142 22.16 6.55 31.94
N GLY A 143 23.15 6.08 31.21
CA GLY A 143 24.07 6.96 30.48
C GLY A 143 23.44 7.55 29.23
N THR A 144 24.07 8.57 28.65
CA THR A 144 23.63 9.19 27.40
C THR A 144 24.18 8.46 26.17
N ILE A 145 23.46 8.54 25.05
CA ILE A 145 24.01 8.14 23.75
C ILE A 145 24.87 9.26 23.15
N ARG A 146 25.68 8.92 22.17
CA ARG A 146 26.55 9.90 21.47
C ARG A 146 25.70 11.02 20.85
N PHE A 147 26.13 12.24 21.04
CA PHE A 147 25.47 13.47 20.56
C PHE A 147 24.05 13.73 21.13
N SER A 148 23.72 13.14 22.28
CA SER A 148 22.45 13.41 22.96
C SER A 148 22.67 13.64 24.46
N VAL A 149 21.73 14.32 25.06
CA VAL A 149 21.63 14.47 26.54
C VAL A 149 20.73 13.39 27.15
N PHE A 150 20.21 12.48 26.33
CA PHE A 150 19.31 11.42 26.78
C PHE A 150 19.93 10.05 26.59
N CYS A 151 19.46 9.08 27.39
CA CYS A 151 19.69 7.67 27.14
C CYS A 151 18.94 7.20 25.90
N ARG A 152 19.20 6.01 25.43
CA ARG A 152 18.61 5.43 24.21
C ARG A 152 17.08 5.45 24.21
N SER A 153 16.45 5.06 25.32
CA SER A 153 14.98 5.05 25.43
C SER A 153 14.40 6.46 25.43
N HIS A 154 14.94 7.37 26.23
CA HIS A 154 14.43 8.74 26.27
C HIS A 154 14.72 9.52 24.99
N GLN A 155 15.82 9.23 24.27
CA GLN A 155 16.05 9.79 22.93
C GLN A 155 15.00 9.28 21.94
N PHE A 156 14.66 7.98 21.99
CA PHE A 156 13.58 7.44 21.19
C PHE A 156 12.26 8.17 21.43
N GLU A 157 11.88 8.36 22.71
CA GLU A 157 10.64 9.05 23.10
C GLU A 157 10.62 10.51 22.65
N GLN A 158 11.75 11.20 22.74
CA GLN A 158 11.87 12.58 22.25
C GLN A 158 11.66 12.71 20.75
N VAL A 159 12.18 11.78 19.97
CA VAL A 159 12.09 11.82 18.51
C VAL A 159 10.74 11.28 18.01
N LYS A 160 10.31 10.13 18.52
CA LYS A 160 9.09 9.44 18.06
C LYS A 160 7.80 9.95 18.72
N LYS A 161 7.90 10.77 19.77
CA LYS A 161 6.77 11.32 20.53
C LYS A 161 5.79 10.26 21.06
N LYS A 162 6.33 9.10 21.44
CA LYS A 162 5.61 7.98 22.03
C LYS A 162 6.51 7.21 22.99
N PRO A 163 5.95 6.43 23.95
CA PRO A 163 6.74 5.60 24.86
C PRO A 163 7.64 4.63 24.10
N CYS A 164 8.85 4.42 24.62
CA CYS A 164 9.79 3.46 24.04
C CYS A 164 9.34 2.02 24.33
N PRO A 165 9.02 1.21 23.30
CA PRO A 165 8.60 -0.18 23.52
C PRO A 165 9.77 -1.14 23.75
N PHE A 166 11.01 -0.65 23.68
CA PHE A 166 12.24 -1.44 23.78
C PHE A 166 12.91 -1.14 25.12
N GLN A 167 12.44 -1.84 26.16
CA GLN A 167 13.11 -1.78 27.48
C GLN A 167 14.19 -2.86 27.53
N HIS A 168 15.31 -2.52 28.13
CA HIS A 168 16.39 -3.43 28.53
C HIS A 168 16.35 -3.65 30.02
#